data_cb98598310eb4771f49ef0dddd174c0a
#
_entry.id   cb98598310eb4771f49ef0dddd174c0a
#
_cell.length_a   1.000
_cell.length_b   1.000
_cell.length_c   1.000
_cell.angle_alpha   90.00
_cell.angle_beta   90.00
_cell.angle_gamma   90.00
#
_symmetry.space_group_name_H-M   'P 1'
#
loop_
_entity.id
_entity.type
_entity.pdbx_description
1 polymer ?
#
loop_
_entity_poly.entity_id
_entity_poly.type
_entity_poly.pdbx_seq_one_letter_code
_entity_poly.pdbx_strand_id
1 'polypeptide(L)'
;MRCSRAGRMLARDFITEGMKTMKPNPILKRIPAVLLLALLLGVMSPRTIEAQVVSARQIITLEVHELNVIDVNMEALTLTIHEADVRAGVPLPAINSDGALFWMTNGENKKITVASNNAAPRFTLKLLAVDIQQSAGVLLPEISLNDAQTKDFIVGVSRTTGRCQIRYTASTQISAGVGRETYIITYTITGG
;
A
#
# COMPACT_ATOMS: atom_id res chain seq x y z
N MET A 1 1.74 10.20 -27.09
CA MET A 1 2.69 10.21 -28.21
C MET A 1 3.34 8.85 -28.38
N ARG A 2 3.18 8.31 -29.61
CA ARG A 2 3.85 7.16 -30.24
C ARG A 2 3.85 5.80 -29.54
N CYS A 3 2.88 5.03 -29.97
CA CYS A 3 2.83 3.59 -30.10
C CYS A 3 3.96 3.09 -31.02
N SER A 4 4.72 2.08 -30.63
CA SER A 4 5.62 1.35 -31.53
C SER A 4 5.15 -0.09 -31.66
N ARG A 5 4.75 -0.39 -32.88
CA ARG A 5 4.46 -1.68 -33.52
C ARG A 5 5.77 -2.39 -33.86
N ALA A 6 5.89 -3.66 -33.52
CA ALA A 6 6.68 -4.67 -34.24
C ALA A 6 6.51 -5.99 -33.50
N GLY A 7 6.34 -7.15 -34.08
CA GLY A 7 6.40 -7.60 -35.44
C GLY A 7 5.85 -9.03 -35.47
N ARG A 8 4.98 -9.25 -36.42
CA ARG A 8 4.61 -10.62 -36.87
C ARG A 8 5.78 -11.17 -37.67
N MET A 9 6.27 -12.34 -37.31
CA MET A 9 7.13 -13.11 -38.18
C MET A 9 6.57 -14.52 -38.38
N LEU A 10 6.09 -14.70 -39.53
CA LEU A 10 5.85 -15.83 -40.44
C LEU A 10 6.70 -17.06 -40.12
N ALA A 11 6.02 -18.17 -39.83
CA ALA A 11 6.54 -19.51 -40.02
C ALA A 11 5.81 -20.09 -41.25
N ARG A 12 6.44 -20.02 -42.41
CA ARG A 12 6.16 -20.80 -43.61
C ARG A 12 7.50 -21.29 -44.13
N ASP A 13 7.44 -22.51 -44.62
CA ASP A 13 8.48 -23.25 -45.34
C ASP A 13 9.27 -24.24 -44.50
N PHE A 14 8.74 -25.49 -44.56
CA PHE A 14 9.55 -26.71 -44.61
C PHE A 14 8.64 -27.93 -44.84
N ILE A 15 8.17 -28.15 -46.05
CA ILE A 15 7.78 -29.49 -46.53
C ILE A 15 7.87 -29.48 -48.07
N THR A 16 8.98 -29.89 -48.60
CA THR A 16 9.09 -30.55 -49.93
C THR A 16 10.47 -31.14 -50.06
N GLU A 17 10.57 -32.44 -49.85
CA GLU A 17 11.51 -33.29 -50.59
C GLU A 17 11.30 -34.74 -50.17
N GLY A 18 11.13 -35.62 -51.16
CA GLY A 18 11.35 -37.05 -50.98
C GLY A 18 10.24 -38.01 -51.42
N MET A 19 9.61 -37.80 -52.55
CA MET A 19 8.79 -38.84 -53.16
C MET A 19 9.67 -39.72 -54.08
N LYS A 20 10.28 -40.76 -53.50
CA LYS A 20 10.95 -41.83 -54.30
C LYS A 20 9.90 -42.81 -54.76
N THR A 21 9.72 -42.85 -56.08
CA THR A 21 8.91 -43.82 -56.78
C THR A 21 9.46 -45.28 -56.61
N MET A 22 8.75 -46.13 -55.90
CA MET A 22 8.99 -47.54 -55.80
C MET A 22 8.39 -48.26 -57.02
N LYS A 23 9.24 -48.94 -57.77
CA LYS A 23 8.80 -49.86 -58.88
C LYS A 23 7.99 -51.01 -58.31
N PRO A 24 6.92 -51.45 -59.00
CA PRO A 24 6.11 -52.60 -58.56
C PRO A 24 6.82 -53.93 -58.79
N ASN A 25 6.89 -54.71 -57.73
CA ASN A 25 7.44 -56.08 -57.79
C ASN A 25 6.35 -57.06 -58.28
N PRO A 26 6.60 -57.88 -59.28
CA PRO A 26 5.55 -58.73 -59.96
C PRO A 26 5.29 -60.09 -59.28
N ILE A 27 5.39 -60.22 -57.94
CA ILE A 27 5.09 -61.50 -57.28
C ILE A 27 3.91 -61.33 -56.32
N LEU A 28 2.76 -60.99 -56.86
CA LEU A 28 1.51 -61.09 -56.08
C LEU A 28 0.42 -61.75 -56.81
N LYS A 29 0.67 -63.07 -57.19
CA LYS A 29 -0.37 -63.92 -57.74
C LYS A 29 -0.97 -64.75 -56.62
N ARG A 30 -2.29 -64.55 -56.40
CA ARG A 30 -3.22 -65.42 -55.67
C ARG A 30 -3.12 -65.40 -54.13
N ILE A 31 -3.49 -64.29 -53.53
CA ILE A 31 -3.99 -64.32 -52.16
C ILE A 31 -5.50 -64.46 -52.21
N PRO A 32 -6.09 -65.54 -51.62
CA PRO A 32 -7.56 -65.71 -51.63
C PRO A 32 -8.22 -64.52 -50.94
N ALA A 33 -9.30 -64.03 -51.51
CA ALA A 33 -10.04 -62.84 -51.06
C ALA A 33 -10.40 -62.85 -49.57
N VAL A 34 -10.54 -64.01 -48.96
CA VAL A 34 -10.81 -64.21 -47.53
C VAL A 34 -9.63 -63.80 -46.66
N LEU A 35 -8.39 -63.94 -47.09
CA LEU A 35 -7.20 -63.54 -46.31
C LEU A 35 -7.01 -62.02 -46.33
N LEU A 36 -7.42 -61.37 -47.43
CA LEU A 36 -7.37 -59.93 -47.56
C LEU A 36 -8.41 -59.26 -46.67
N LEU A 37 -9.61 -59.89 -46.55
CA LEU A 37 -10.68 -59.37 -45.67
C LEU A 37 -10.32 -59.52 -44.20
N ALA A 38 -9.65 -60.60 -43.79
CA ALA A 38 -9.18 -60.76 -42.41
C ALA A 38 -8.06 -59.78 -42.05
N LEU A 39 -7.20 -59.43 -43.01
CA LEU A 39 -6.14 -58.42 -42.79
C LEU A 39 -6.69 -57.01 -42.67
N LEU A 40 -7.77 -56.69 -43.40
CA LEU A 40 -8.44 -55.36 -43.29
C LEU A 40 -9.22 -55.18 -41.99
N LEU A 41 -9.79 -56.25 -41.41
CA LEU A 41 -10.48 -56.17 -40.09
C LEU A 41 -9.51 -56.11 -38.91
N GLY A 42 -8.29 -56.60 -39.04
CA GLY A 42 -7.27 -56.54 -37.97
C GLY A 42 -6.65 -55.17 -37.76
N VAL A 43 -6.82 -54.20 -38.67
CA VAL A 43 -6.19 -52.88 -38.60
C VAL A 43 -7.12 -51.82 -37.95
N MET A 44 -8.39 -52.15 -37.72
CA MET A 44 -9.33 -51.27 -37.04
C MET A 44 -9.35 -51.50 -35.52
N SER A 45 -8.20 -51.67 -34.89
CA SER A 45 -8.13 -51.53 -33.46
C SER A 45 -8.42 -50.05 -33.10
N PRO A 46 -9.47 -49.77 -32.31
CA PRO A 46 -9.69 -48.41 -31.86
C PRO A 46 -8.48 -47.98 -31.02
N ARG A 47 -7.62 -47.16 -31.61
CA ARG A 47 -6.58 -46.50 -30.83
C ARG A 47 -7.31 -45.53 -29.93
N THR A 48 -7.46 -45.87 -28.68
CA THR A 48 -7.84 -44.92 -27.64
C THR A 48 -6.74 -43.86 -27.63
N ILE A 49 -7.07 -42.70 -28.19
CA ILE A 49 -6.24 -41.50 -28.01
C ILE A 49 -6.45 -41.06 -26.57
N GLU A 50 -5.58 -41.53 -25.67
CA GLU A 50 -5.53 -40.99 -24.34
C GLU A 50 -5.10 -39.52 -24.46
N ALA A 51 -6.04 -38.62 -24.15
CA ALA A 51 -5.74 -37.20 -24.06
C ALA A 51 -4.74 -37.01 -22.92
N GLN A 52 -3.47 -36.78 -23.27
CA GLN A 52 -2.44 -36.51 -22.31
C GLN A 52 -2.74 -35.14 -21.66
N VAL A 53 -3.17 -35.16 -20.39
CA VAL A 53 -3.35 -33.93 -19.59
C VAL A 53 -1.98 -33.36 -19.29
N VAL A 54 -1.63 -32.31 -20.01
CA VAL A 54 -0.41 -31.54 -19.73
C VAL A 54 -0.77 -30.43 -18.75
N SER A 55 -0.19 -30.46 -17.56
CA SER A 55 -0.36 -29.41 -16.56
C SER A 55 0.96 -28.67 -16.35
N ALA A 56 0.90 -27.35 -16.21
CA ALA A 56 2.01 -26.50 -15.80
C ALA A 56 1.75 -25.94 -14.41
N ARG A 57 2.77 -25.87 -13.58
CA ARG A 57 2.68 -25.31 -12.22
C ARG A 57 3.66 -24.16 -12.10
N GLN A 58 3.17 -23.03 -11.60
CA GLN A 58 3.98 -21.89 -11.24
C GLN A 58 3.87 -21.68 -9.72
N ILE A 59 4.99 -21.44 -9.05
CA ILE A 59 5.04 -21.04 -7.64
C ILE A 59 5.26 -19.54 -7.61
N ILE A 60 4.35 -18.83 -6.96
CA ILE A 60 4.46 -17.39 -6.71
C ILE A 60 4.57 -17.22 -5.20
N THR A 61 5.67 -16.60 -4.75
CA THR A 61 5.85 -16.20 -3.36
C THR A 61 5.51 -14.73 -3.24
N LEU A 62 4.56 -14.41 -2.36
CA LEU A 62 4.20 -13.05 -2.00
C LEU A 62 4.69 -12.78 -0.59
N GLU A 63 5.49 -11.72 -0.44
CA GLU A 63 5.99 -11.26 0.84
C GLU A 63 5.48 -9.84 1.11
N VAL A 64 4.94 -9.62 2.30
CA VAL A 64 4.44 -8.30 2.74
C VAL A 64 5.21 -7.90 3.97
N HIS A 65 5.97 -6.83 3.86
CA HIS A 65 6.67 -6.22 4.99
C HIS A 65 5.77 -5.31 5.83
N GLU A 66 6.25 -4.92 7.00
CA GLU A 66 5.54 -3.96 7.84
C GLU A 66 5.50 -2.58 7.15
N LEU A 67 4.30 -2.03 7.06
CA LEU A 67 4.02 -0.72 6.47
C LEU A 67 3.53 0.22 7.56
N ASN A 68 4.21 1.34 7.73
CA ASN A 68 3.80 2.43 8.61
C ASN A 68 3.85 3.74 7.81
N VAL A 69 2.71 4.38 7.66
CA VAL A 69 2.57 5.65 6.95
C VAL A 69 1.87 6.64 7.87
N ILE A 70 2.38 7.85 7.94
CA ILE A 70 1.78 8.97 8.66
C ILE A 70 1.90 10.22 7.82
N ASP A 71 0.85 11.02 7.80
CA ASP A 71 0.76 12.24 7.03
C ASP A 71 -0.09 13.28 7.75
N VAL A 72 0.21 14.56 7.52
CA VAL A 72 -0.54 15.69 8.05
C VAL A 72 -0.92 16.63 6.89
N ASN A 73 -2.19 17.00 6.81
CA ASN A 73 -2.70 17.80 5.69
C ASN A 73 -2.29 19.29 5.71
N MET A 74 -1.55 19.72 6.73
CA MET A 74 -1.18 21.12 6.90
C MET A 74 0.32 21.23 7.18
N GLU A 75 1.08 21.74 6.22
CA GLU A 75 2.53 21.88 6.32
C GLU A 75 2.94 23.10 7.20
N ALA A 76 2.14 24.15 7.21
CA ALA A 76 2.43 25.35 7.99
C ALA A 76 1.15 25.95 8.58
N LEU A 77 1.24 26.40 9.82
CA LEU A 77 0.18 27.03 10.55
C LEU A 77 0.71 28.27 11.29
N THR A 78 -0.03 29.39 11.25
CA THR A 78 0.27 30.55 12.04
C THR A 78 -0.85 30.76 13.05
N LEU A 79 -0.49 30.78 14.33
CA LEU A 79 -1.38 31.15 15.45
C LEU A 79 -1.00 32.55 15.96
N THR A 80 -1.95 33.47 15.95
CA THR A 80 -1.72 34.84 16.37
C THR A 80 -2.58 35.18 17.60
N ILE A 81 -1.92 35.56 18.68
CA ILE A 81 -2.57 36.01 19.90
C ILE A 81 -2.56 37.54 19.86
N HIS A 82 -3.71 38.19 19.70
CA HIS A 82 -3.86 39.63 19.57
C HIS A 82 -4.94 40.24 20.48
N GLU A 83 -5.65 39.39 21.21
CA GLU A 83 -6.72 39.80 22.11
C GLU A 83 -6.40 39.41 23.55
N ALA A 84 -6.99 40.12 24.49
CA ALA A 84 -6.85 39.85 25.91
C ALA A 84 -8.18 40.03 26.64
N ASP A 85 -8.42 39.21 27.63
CA ASP A 85 -9.45 39.43 28.62
C ASP A 85 -8.87 40.31 29.75
N VAL A 86 -9.21 41.60 29.72
CA VAL A 86 -8.72 42.57 30.70
C VAL A 86 -9.22 42.25 32.12
N ARG A 87 -10.39 41.63 32.24
CA ARG A 87 -10.95 41.26 33.56
C ARG A 87 -10.25 40.06 34.16
N ALA A 88 -9.92 39.08 33.31
CA ALA A 88 -9.12 37.93 33.72
C ALA A 88 -7.62 38.24 33.80
N GLY A 89 -7.16 39.36 33.25
CA GLY A 89 -5.76 39.76 33.25
C GLY A 89 -4.85 38.85 32.38
N VAL A 90 -5.42 38.18 31.41
CA VAL A 90 -4.69 37.23 30.55
C VAL A 90 -4.98 37.42 29.06
N PRO A 91 -4.00 37.20 28.18
CA PRO A 91 -4.24 37.13 26.75
C PRO A 91 -5.19 35.95 26.40
N LEU A 92 -6.07 36.18 25.43
CA LEU A 92 -6.93 35.10 24.92
C LEU A 92 -6.11 34.10 24.09
N PRO A 93 -6.36 32.79 24.24
CA PRO A 93 -5.65 31.79 23.46
C PRO A 93 -6.05 31.83 21.98
N ALA A 94 -5.08 31.61 21.08
CA ALA A 94 -5.35 31.38 19.67
C ALA A 94 -5.55 29.89 19.44
N ILE A 95 -6.65 29.52 18.77
CA ILE A 95 -7.02 28.11 18.51
C ILE A 95 -7.15 27.91 17.00
N ASN A 96 -6.61 26.81 16.52
CA ASN A 96 -6.83 26.32 15.17
C ASN A 96 -7.18 24.83 15.20
N SER A 97 -8.17 24.41 14.41
CA SER A 97 -8.65 23.04 14.31
C SER A 97 -8.71 22.52 12.87
N ASP A 98 -8.05 23.19 11.92
CA ASP A 98 -8.12 22.85 10.49
C ASP A 98 -7.20 21.69 10.10
N GLY A 99 -6.25 21.33 10.97
CA GLY A 99 -5.32 20.24 10.76
C GLY A 99 -5.99 18.88 10.88
N ALA A 100 -5.53 17.93 10.08
CA ALA A 100 -5.88 16.51 10.21
C ALA A 100 -4.64 15.64 10.08
N LEU A 101 -4.57 14.64 10.94
CA LEU A 101 -3.56 13.58 10.91
C LEU A 101 -4.15 12.33 10.30
N PHE A 102 -3.41 11.73 9.38
CA PHE A 102 -3.75 10.47 8.72
C PHE A 102 -2.69 9.44 9.01
N TRP A 103 -3.08 8.21 9.18
CA TRP A 103 -2.12 7.11 9.34
C TRP A 103 -2.63 5.81 8.76
N MET A 104 -1.68 4.93 8.43
CA MET A 104 -1.94 3.57 8.01
C MET A 104 -0.84 2.67 8.56
N THR A 105 -1.22 1.52 9.10
CA THR A 105 -0.29 0.47 9.50
C THR A 105 -0.89 -0.92 9.28
N ASN A 106 -0.07 -1.87 8.85
CA ASN A 106 -0.38 -3.30 8.88
C ASN A 106 0.23 -4.02 10.10
N GLY A 107 0.98 -3.28 10.94
CA GLY A 107 1.55 -3.77 12.19
C GLY A 107 0.54 -3.81 13.34
N GLU A 108 0.88 -4.51 14.40
CA GLU A 108 0.09 -4.60 15.63
C GLU A 108 0.73 -3.78 16.75
N ASN A 109 -0.08 -3.40 17.73
CA ASN A 109 0.33 -2.73 18.95
C ASN A 109 1.24 -1.51 18.65
N LYS A 110 0.78 -0.64 17.77
CA LYS A 110 1.46 0.61 17.45
C LYS A 110 0.89 1.77 18.25
N LYS A 111 1.69 2.82 18.36
CA LYS A 111 1.26 4.12 18.87
C LYS A 111 1.78 5.24 17.99
N ILE A 112 1.08 6.36 18.00
CA ILE A 112 1.54 7.59 17.40
C ILE A 112 2.03 8.50 18.52
N THR A 113 3.26 8.94 18.38
CA THR A 113 3.90 9.88 19.30
C THR A 113 4.04 11.23 18.63
N VAL A 114 4.17 12.28 19.45
CA VAL A 114 4.43 13.65 19.00
C VAL A 114 5.56 14.26 19.80
N ALA A 115 6.38 15.05 19.11
CA ALA A 115 7.46 15.82 19.73
C ALA A 115 7.52 17.23 19.12
N SER A 116 7.96 18.20 19.90
CA SER A 116 8.34 19.53 19.45
C SER A 116 9.86 19.67 19.43
N ASN A 117 10.38 20.50 18.54
CA ASN A 117 11.81 20.86 18.54
C ASN A 117 12.18 21.90 19.59
N ASN A 118 11.22 22.53 20.28
CA ASN A 118 11.45 23.62 21.21
C ASN A 118 11.47 23.10 22.66
N ALA A 119 12.65 23.11 23.26
CA ALA A 119 12.85 22.57 24.63
C ALA A 119 12.45 23.55 25.75
N ALA A 120 12.37 24.86 25.46
CA ALA A 120 12.06 25.89 26.45
C ALA A 120 11.35 27.10 25.81
N PRO A 121 10.11 26.90 25.33
CA PRO A 121 9.38 27.94 24.64
C PRO A 121 8.91 29.03 25.60
N ARG A 122 8.85 30.26 25.10
CA ARG A 122 8.26 31.42 25.80
C ARG A 122 6.74 31.36 25.80
N PHE A 123 6.16 30.79 24.73
CA PHE A 123 4.73 30.65 24.56
C PHE A 123 4.33 29.19 24.78
N THR A 124 3.15 28.97 25.30
CA THR A 124 2.61 27.62 25.50
C THR A 124 1.91 27.17 24.24
N LEU A 125 2.31 26.03 23.71
CA LEU A 125 1.60 25.33 22.64
C LEU A 125 1.05 24.00 23.16
N LYS A 126 -0.25 23.78 22.95
CA LYS A 126 -0.93 22.56 23.31
C LYS A 126 -1.53 21.92 22.08
N LEU A 127 -1.66 20.60 22.11
CA LEU A 127 -2.16 19.74 21.05
C LEU A 127 -3.22 18.81 21.58
N LEU A 128 -4.33 18.72 20.87
CA LEU A 128 -5.43 17.79 21.14
C LEU A 128 -5.85 17.10 19.85
N ALA A 129 -5.95 15.77 19.88
CA ALA A 129 -6.63 15.02 18.83
C ALA A 129 -8.13 14.97 19.13
N VAL A 130 -8.95 15.23 18.12
CA VAL A 130 -10.41 15.15 18.20
C VAL A 130 -10.96 14.38 16.98
N ASP A 131 -12.19 13.89 17.09
CA ASP A 131 -12.93 13.30 15.99
C ASP A 131 -12.17 12.16 15.27
N ILE A 132 -11.69 11.18 16.04
CA ILE A 132 -11.08 9.99 15.45
C ILE A 132 -12.12 9.22 14.62
N GLN A 133 -11.83 9.06 13.36
CA GLN A 133 -12.68 8.28 12.47
C GLN A 133 -12.23 6.83 12.47
N GLN A 134 -13.21 5.90 12.61
CA GLN A 134 -13.02 4.47 12.72
C GLN A 134 -12.30 4.08 14.03
N SER A 135 -12.39 2.84 14.45
CA SER A 135 -11.74 2.30 15.67
C SER A 135 -10.21 2.17 15.47
N ALA A 136 -9.56 3.26 15.08
CA ALA A 136 -8.19 3.30 14.61
C ALA A 136 -7.16 3.59 15.73
N GLY A 137 -7.59 3.53 16.98
CA GLY A 137 -6.77 3.79 18.16
C GLY A 137 -7.55 4.52 19.25
N VAL A 138 -6.89 4.84 20.34
CA VAL A 138 -7.41 5.56 21.48
C VAL A 138 -6.72 6.93 21.57
N LEU A 139 -7.51 8.01 21.54
CA LEU A 139 -7.00 9.37 21.70
C LEU A 139 -6.60 9.60 23.17
N LEU A 140 -5.43 10.19 23.35
CA LEU A 140 -4.99 10.66 24.66
C LEU A 140 -5.46 12.10 24.94
N PRO A 141 -5.45 12.52 26.21
CA PRO A 141 -5.79 13.89 26.59
C PRO A 141 -4.91 14.94 25.91
N GLU A 142 -5.31 16.21 26.03
CA GLU A 142 -4.52 17.35 25.54
C GLU A 142 -3.08 17.31 26.07
N ILE A 143 -2.13 17.46 25.16
CA ILE A 143 -0.69 17.44 25.46
C ILE A 143 -0.11 18.85 25.35
N SER A 144 0.77 19.18 26.29
CA SER A 144 1.59 20.41 26.21
C SER A 144 2.86 20.10 25.42
N LEU A 145 3.21 20.94 24.46
CA LEU A 145 4.42 20.87 23.64
C LEU A 145 5.48 21.89 24.10
N ASN A 146 5.56 22.12 25.40
CA ASN A 146 6.47 23.11 26.01
C ASN A 146 7.86 22.56 26.33
N ASP A 147 8.16 21.37 25.86
CA ASP A 147 9.45 20.72 25.98
C ASP A 147 9.72 19.91 24.69
N ALA A 148 10.95 19.47 24.48
CA ALA A 148 11.31 18.65 23.35
C ALA A 148 11.09 17.13 23.59
N GLN A 149 10.31 16.77 24.60
CA GLN A 149 10.06 15.36 24.92
C GLN A 149 9.04 14.75 23.99
N THR A 150 9.32 13.52 23.59
CA THR A 150 8.35 12.71 22.84
C THR A 150 7.23 12.25 23.76
N LYS A 151 5.99 12.48 23.36
CA LYS A 151 4.78 12.15 24.12
C LYS A 151 3.88 11.24 23.31
N ASP A 152 3.23 10.30 23.97
CA ASP A 152 2.21 9.48 23.34
C ASP A 152 1.00 10.36 22.99
N PHE A 153 0.43 10.15 21.80
CA PHE A 153 -0.67 10.95 21.25
C PHE A 153 -1.90 10.11 20.93
N ILE A 154 -1.68 8.98 20.23
CA ILE A 154 -2.71 7.99 19.95
C ILE A 154 -2.10 6.61 20.25
N VAL A 155 -2.81 5.78 21.00
CA VAL A 155 -2.34 4.44 21.39
C VAL A 155 -3.29 3.35 20.89
N GLY A 156 -2.83 2.08 20.92
CA GLY A 156 -3.66 0.95 20.52
C GLY A 156 -3.95 0.89 19.02
N VAL A 157 -3.07 1.39 18.19
CA VAL A 157 -3.20 1.35 16.73
C VAL A 157 -2.78 -0.03 16.22
N SER A 158 -3.65 -0.74 15.51
CA SER A 158 -3.36 -2.10 15.00
C SER A 158 -4.05 -2.35 13.68
N ARG A 159 -3.26 -2.71 12.64
CA ARG A 159 -3.72 -3.11 11.30
C ARG A 159 -4.86 -2.26 10.77
N THR A 160 -4.65 -0.94 10.72
CA THR A 160 -5.72 -0.01 10.42
C THR A 160 -5.25 1.18 9.59
N THR A 161 -6.21 1.82 8.96
CA THR A 161 -6.12 3.20 8.49
C THR A 161 -6.91 4.08 9.43
N GLY A 162 -6.39 5.23 9.80
CA GLY A 162 -7.06 6.15 10.70
C GLY A 162 -6.90 7.59 10.30
N ARG A 163 -7.78 8.41 10.86
CA ARG A 163 -7.75 9.87 10.74
C ARG A 163 -8.30 10.49 12.01
N CYS A 164 -7.69 11.60 12.46
CA CYS A 164 -8.29 12.48 13.43
C CYS A 164 -8.08 13.94 13.04
N GLN A 165 -8.89 14.83 13.59
CA GLN A 165 -8.60 16.26 13.55
C GLN A 165 -7.57 16.61 14.62
N ILE A 166 -6.74 17.62 14.32
CA ILE A 166 -5.73 18.15 15.22
C ILE A 166 -6.15 19.56 15.62
N ARG A 167 -6.24 19.80 16.92
CA ARG A 167 -6.49 21.12 17.46
C ARG A 167 -5.22 21.63 18.14
N TYR A 168 -4.71 22.75 17.66
CA TYR A 168 -3.65 23.49 18.32
C TYR A 168 -4.24 24.63 19.15
N THR A 169 -3.71 24.81 20.34
CA THR A 169 -4.03 25.95 21.23
C THR A 169 -2.74 26.64 21.64
N ALA A 170 -2.55 27.88 21.19
CA ALA A 170 -1.44 28.70 21.63
C ALA A 170 -1.91 29.65 22.71
N SER A 171 -1.16 29.78 23.79
CA SER A 171 -1.41 30.71 24.86
C SER A 171 -0.11 31.38 25.37
N THR A 172 -0.22 32.52 26.01
CA THR A 172 0.91 33.23 26.55
C THR A 172 0.51 33.95 27.84
N GLN A 173 1.51 34.37 28.58
CA GLN A 173 1.35 35.30 29.71
C GLN A 173 1.82 36.71 29.30
N ILE A 174 1.30 37.74 29.95
CA ILE A 174 1.69 39.13 29.68
C ILE A 174 3.20 39.34 29.91
N SER A 175 3.77 38.65 30.90
CA SER A 175 5.21 38.70 31.22
C SER A 175 6.10 38.14 30.10
N ALA A 176 5.59 37.30 29.19
CA ALA A 176 6.35 36.76 28.05
C ALA A 176 6.65 37.84 27.01
N GLY A 177 5.90 38.95 27.01
CA GLY A 177 6.08 40.06 26.09
C GLY A 177 5.74 39.72 24.64
N VAL A 178 6.09 40.63 23.75
CA VAL A 178 5.89 40.47 22.30
C VAL A 178 7.00 39.60 21.73
N GLY A 179 6.64 38.70 20.78
CA GLY A 179 7.61 37.86 20.11
C GLY A 179 6.99 36.92 19.09
N ARG A 180 7.85 36.18 18.42
CA ARG A 180 7.50 35.11 17.46
C ARG A 180 8.34 33.88 17.77
N GLU A 181 7.73 32.72 17.75
CA GLU A 181 8.39 31.45 17.88
C GLU A 181 7.94 30.50 16.74
N THR A 182 8.82 29.61 16.35
CA THR A 182 8.53 28.58 15.37
C THR A 182 8.69 27.23 16.05
N TYR A 183 7.69 26.40 15.91
CA TYR A 183 7.68 25.01 16.36
C TYR A 183 7.71 24.09 15.14
N ILE A 184 8.57 23.08 15.19
CA ILE A 184 8.53 21.94 14.27
C ILE A 184 7.94 20.79 15.07
N ILE A 185 6.75 20.36 14.65
CA ILE A 185 6.02 19.28 15.29
C ILE A 185 6.23 18.03 14.47
N THR A 186 6.74 16.98 15.10
CA THR A 186 7.02 15.69 14.44
C THR A 186 6.09 14.63 15.01
N TYR A 187 5.36 13.97 14.14
CA TYR A 187 4.54 12.78 14.45
C TYR A 187 5.27 11.52 14.00
N THR A 188 5.22 10.48 14.81
CA THR A 188 5.92 9.22 14.52
C THR A 188 5.05 8.02 14.91
N ILE A 189 4.97 7.01 14.03
CA ILE A 189 4.39 5.70 14.38
C ILE A 189 5.51 4.83 14.94
N THR A 190 5.33 4.30 16.14
CA THR A 190 6.31 3.43 16.81
C THR A 190 5.64 2.17 17.34
N GLY A 191 6.44 1.19 17.81
CA GLY A 191 5.94 0.10 18.63
C GLY A 191 5.34 0.62 19.93
N GLY A 192 4.27 0.00 20.39
CA GLY A 192 3.62 0.30 21.66
C GLY A 192 4.20 -0.53 22.81
#